data_ee92577c7c1334cec4cbea31058698a4
#
_entry.id   ee92577c7c1334cec4cbea31058698a4
#
_cell.length_a   1.000
_cell.length_b   1.000
_cell.length_c   1.000
_cell.angle_alpha   90.00
_cell.angle_beta   90.00
_cell.angle_gamma   90.00
#
_symmetry.space_group_name_H-M   'P 1'
#
loop_
_entity.id
_entity.type
_entity.pdbx_description
1 polymer ?
#
loop_
_entity_poly.entity_id
_entity_poly.type
_entity_poly.pdbx_seq_one_letter_code
_entity_poly.pdbx_strand_id
1 'polypeptide(L)'
;MAYEGVNNYCHSAYDWSIAKDNPSIMYVQMGEETDSAYQVVFRSYTGALVNFYVDKVTGTTRMEEYVPTLDVRNDAGTIELFDYLKKNQ
;
A
#
# COMPACT_ATOMS: atom_id res chain seq x y z
N MET A 1 -5.94 4.27 -10.62
CA MET A 1 -6.58 4.88 -9.43
C MET A 1 -6.15 4.21 -8.13
N ALA A 2 -6.33 2.91 -8.01
CA ALA A 2 -5.92 2.21 -6.77
C ALA A 2 -4.42 2.33 -6.50
N TYR A 3 -3.60 2.11 -7.50
CA TYR A 3 -2.15 2.25 -7.38
C TYR A 3 -1.77 3.67 -6.98
N GLU A 4 -2.33 4.67 -7.65
CA GLU A 4 -2.00 6.08 -7.38
C GLU A 4 -2.33 6.47 -5.94
N GLY A 5 -3.53 6.12 -5.46
CA GLY A 5 -3.93 6.46 -4.10
C GLY A 5 -3.07 5.77 -3.06
N VAL A 6 -2.79 4.49 -3.23
CA VAL A 6 -1.91 3.75 -2.31
C VAL A 6 -0.49 4.30 -2.35
N ASN A 7 0.02 4.60 -3.54
CA ASN A 7 1.36 5.17 -3.69
C ASN A 7 1.46 6.50 -2.97
N ASN A 8 0.46 7.37 -3.12
CA ASN A 8 0.42 8.66 -2.43
C ASN A 8 0.39 8.49 -0.91
N TYR A 9 -0.43 7.54 -0.42
CA TYR A 9 -0.48 7.25 1.00
C TYR A 9 0.89 6.79 1.52
N CYS A 10 1.55 5.87 0.81
CA CYS A 10 2.84 5.36 1.22
C CYS A 10 3.90 6.46 1.26
N HIS A 11 3.88 7.37 0.28
CA HIS A 11 4.83 8.49 0.28
C HIS A 11 4.58 9.48 1.41
N SER A 12 3.35 9.58 1.92
CA SER A 12 3.05 10.45 3.06
C SER A 12 3.33 9.78 4.40
N ALA A 13 3.20 8.45 4.47
CA ALA A 13 3.27 7.70 5.73
C ALA A 13 4.66 7.13 6.03
N TYR A 14 5.50 6.95 5.02
CA TYR A 14 6.80 6.28 5.17
C TYR A 14 7.93 7.16 4.64
N ASP A 15 9.12 6.96 5.20
CA ASP A 15 10.32 7.65 4.76
C ASP A 15 10.94 6.93 3.58
N TRP A 16 11.00 7.60 2.43
CA TRP A 16 11.54 7.03 1.19
C TRP A 16 12.99 7.44 0.92
N SER A 17 13.62 8.16 1.85
CA SER A 17 15.01 8.61 1.63
C SER A 17 15.98 7.45 1.47
N ILE A 18 15.72 6.33 2.12
CA ILE A 18 16.54 5.12 2.01
C ILE A 18 16.47 4.53 0.59
N ALA A 19 15.30 4.60 -0.04
CA ALA A 19 15.10 4.05 -1.38
C ALA A 19 15.77 4.89 -2.47
N LYS A 20 16.22 6.09 -2.15
CA LYS A 20 16.93 6.95 -3.08
C LYS A 20 18.19 6.28 -3.64
N ASP A 21 18.92 5.59 -2.77
CA ASP A 21 20.15 4.87 -3.15
C ASP A 21 19.92 3.42 -3.50
N ASN A 22 18.80 2.85 -3.06
CA ASN A 22 18.43 1.45 -3.28
C ASN A 22 16.95 1.34 -3.63
N PRO A 23 16.55 1.72 -4.86
CA PRO A 23 15.12 1.77 -5.20
C PRO A 23 14.42 0.42 -5.16
N SER A 24 15.16 -0.68 -5.17
CA SER A 24 14.56 -2.02 -5.14
C SER A 24 14.14 -2.47 -3.74
N ILE A 25 14.52 -1.76 -2.67
CA ILE A 25 14.16 -2.17 -1.31
C ILE A 25 12.80 -1.64 -0.85
N MET A 26 12.29 -0.61 -1.52
CA MET A 26 10.96 -0.07 -1.25
C MET A 26 10.24 0.11 -2.58
N TYR A 27 9.02 -0.41 -2.68
CA TYR A 27 8.24 -0.27 -3.91
C TYR A 27 6.76 -0.46 -3.63
N VAL A 28 5.96 0.04 -4.57
CA VAL A 28 4.51 -0.18 -4.61
C VAL A 28 4.20 -0.86 -5.94
N GLN A 29 3.44 -1.95 -5.89
CA GLN A 29 3.07 -2.67 -7.12
C GLN A 29 1.66 -3.19 -7.00
N MET A 30 1.01 -3.42 -8.15
CA MET A 30 -0.30 -4.04 -8.18
C MET A 30 -0.17 -5.52 -7.82
N GLY A 31 -1.09 -6.01 -6.99
CA GLY A 31 -1.24 -7.43 -6.71
C GLY A 31 -2.41 -8.01 -7.52
N GLU A 32 -3.21 -8.84 -6.86
CA GLU A 32 -4.34 -9.50 -7.50
C GLU A 32 -5.55 -8.57 -7.58
N GLU A 33 -6.39 -8.80 -8.56
CA GLU A 33 -7.68 -8.13 -8.68
C GLU A 33 -8.78 -9.16 -8.52
N THR A 34 -9.77 -8.84 -7.68
CA THR A 34 -10.99 -9.63 -7.56
C THR A 34 -12.17 -8.85 -8.10
N ASP A 35 -13.38 -9.44 -8.10
CA ASP A 35 -14.58 -8.75 -8.56
C ASP A 35 -14.91 -7.52 -7.73
N SER A 36 -14.50 -7.49 -6.47
CA SER A 36 -14.89 -6.42 -5.52
C SER A 36 -13.74 -5.54 -5.08
N ALA A 37 -12.47 -5.94 -5.32
CA ALA A 37 -11.32 -5.20 -4.77
C ALA A 37 -10.08 -5.31 -5.63
N TYR A 38 -9.24 -4.28 -5.55
CA TYR A 38 -7.87 -4.32 -6.06
C TYR A 38 -6.92 -4.52 -4.89
N GLN A 39 -5.90 -5.38 -5.07
CA GLN A 39 -4.81 -5.49 -4.12
C GLN A 39 -3.63 -4.67 -4.62
N VAL A 40 -3.08 -3.82 -3.75
CA VAL A 40 -1.83 -3.09 -4.01
C VAL A 40 -0.87 -3.46 -2.89
N VAL A 41 0.37 -3.77 -3.23
CA VAL A 41 1.37 -4.23 -2.27
C VAL A 41 2.47 -3.20 -2.14
N PHE A 42 2.75 -2.79 -0.91
CA PHE A 42 3.88 -1.93 -0.58
C PHE A 42 4.93 -2.75 0.17
N ARG A 43 6.18 -2.69 -0.28
CA ARG A 43 7.30 -3.26 0.47
C ARG A 43 8.05 -2.14 1.18
N SER A 44 8.17 -2.25 2.51
CA SER A 44 8.97 -1.32 3.30
C SER A 44 10.46 -1.71 3.27
N TYR A 45 11.30 -0.80 3.72
CA TYR A 45 12.75 -1.03 3.72
C TYR A 45 13.17 -2.21 4.60
N THR A 46 12.34 -2.59 5.57
CA THR A 46 12.62 -3.74 6.45
C THR A 46 12.28 -5.07 5.82
N GLY A 47 11.65 -5.05 4.64
CA GLY A 47 11.16 -6.26 3.98
C GLY A 47 9.75 -6.65 4.36
N ALA A 48 9.13 -5.94 5.31
CA ALA A 48 7.72 -6.15 5.62
C ALA A 48 6.85 -5.68 4.45
N LEU A 49 5.77 -6.40 4.19
CA LEU A 49 4.82 -6.06 3.13
C LEU A 49 3.55 -5.51 3.76
N VAL A 50 2.99 -4.49 3.12
CA VAL A 50 1.66 -3.99 3.49
C VAL A 50 0.75 -4.22 2.29
N ASN A 51 -0.28 -5.04 2.50
CA ASN A 51 -1.27 -5.33 1.49
C ASN A 51 -2.42 -4.35 1.64
N PHE A 52 -2.75 -3.66 0.55
CA PHE A 52 -3.87 -2.71 0.51
C PHE A 52 -4.97 -3.32 -0.34
N TYR A 53 -6.14 -3.52 0.26
CA TYR A 53 -7.31 -4.07 -0.43
C TYR A 53 -8.30 -2.95 -0.66
N VAL A 54 -8.35 -2.44 -1.88
CA VAL A 54 -9.15 -1.26 -2.25
C VAL A 54 -10.51 -1.72 -2.76
N ASP A 55 -11.58 -1.34 -2.06
CA ASP A 55 -12.94 -1.65 -2.50
C ASP A 55 -13.25 -0.88 -3.79
N LYS A 56 -13.70 -1.60 -4.82
CA LYS A 56 -13.96 -1.03 -6.13
C LYS A 56 -15.14 -0.05 -6.16
N VAL A 57 -16.03 -0.16 -5.20
CA VAL A 57 -17.24 0.68 -5.14
C VAL A 57 -17.03 1.90 -4.27
N THR A 58 -16.52 1.71 -3.05
CA THR A 58 -16.44 2.76 -2.04
C THR A 58 -15.09 3.44 -1.94
N GLY A 59 -14.01 2.78 -2.40
CA GLY A 59 -12.65 3.28 -2.21
C GLY A 59 -12.12 3.06 -0.80
N THR A 60 -12.90 2.47 0.10
CA THR A 60 -12.40 2.10 1.43
C THR A 60 -11.30 1.06 1.27
N THR A 61 -10.15 1.32 1.88
CA THR A 61 -8.96 0.48 1.70
C THR A 61 -8.55 -0.11 3.03
N ARG A 62 -8.58 -1.45 3.10
CA ARG A 62 -8.11 -2.18 4.27
C ARG A 62 -6.63 -2.48 4.12
N MET A 63 -5.87 -2.28 5.19
CA MET A 63 -4.44 -2.53 5.21
C MET A 63 -4.13 -3.74 6.07
N GLU A 64 -3.22 -4.59 5.58
CA GLU A 64 -2.73 -5.77 6.30
C GLU A 64 -1.21 -5.78 6.21
N GLU A 65 -0.52 -5.80 7.35
CA GLU A 65 0.92 -5.93 7.39
C GLU A 65 1.31 -7.39 7.43
N TYR A 66 2.22 -7.78 6.56
CA TYR A 66 2.74 -9.15 6.50
C TYR A 66 4.26 -9.13 6.62
N VAL A 67 4.79 -9.90 7.58
CA VAL A 67 6.22 -10.05 7.78
C VAL A 67 6.62 -11.45 7.31
N PRO A 68 7.19 -11.60 6.09
CA PRO A 68 7.45 -12.93 5.51
C PRO A 68 8.40 -13.80 6.34
N THR A 69 9.42 -13.19 6.96
CA THR A 69 10.40 -13.95 7.75
C THR A 69 9.80 -14.58 8.99
N LEU A 70 8.73 -14.00 9.52
CA LEU A 70 8.03 -14.49 10.71
C LEU A 70 6.70 -15.14 10.39
N ASP A 71 6.25 -15.04 9.13
CA ASP A 71 4.93 -15.50 8.68
C ASP A 71 3.81 -14.94 9.57
N VAL A 72 3.90 -13.65 9.90
CA VAL A 72 2.95 -12.95 10.77
C VAL A 72 2.16 -11.95 9.95
N ARG A 73 0.82 -11.97 10.13
CA ARG A 73 -0.10 -11.03 9.49
C ARG A 73 -0.86 -10.26 10.56
N ASN A 74 -0.89 -8.94 10.42
CA ASN A 74 -1.58 -8.05 11.36
C ASN A 74 -2.46 -7.07 10.60
N ASP A 75 -3.65 -6.82 11.16
CA ASP A 75 -4.53 -5.76 10.65
C ASP A 75 -3.88 -4.41 10.94
N ALA A 76 -3.69 -3.60 9.91
CA ALA A 76 -3.07 -2.28 10.04
C ALA A 76 -4.08 -1.13 9.88
N GLY A 77 -5.37 -1.44 9.90
CA GLY A 77 -6.43 -0.43 9.84
C GLY A 77 -6.98 -0.20 8.44
N THR A 78 -7.68 0.92 8.29
CA THR A 78 -8.31 1.30 7.01
C THR A 78 -8.01 2.75 6.68
N ILE A 79 -8.04 3.07 5.38
CA ILE A 79 -7.96 4.45 4.88
C ILE A 79 -9.02 4.65 3.81
N GLU A 80 -9.35 5.92 3.54
CA GLU A 80 -10.21 6.28 2.41
C GLU A 80 -9.31 6.71 1.25
N LEU A 81 -9.29 5.90 0.20
CA LEU A 81 -8.38 6.10 -0.92
C LEU A 81 -8.53 7.47 -1.57
N PHE A 82 -9.78 7.95 -1.68
CA PHE A 82 -10.05 9.22 -2.36
C PHE A 82 -9.41 10.42 -1.66
N ASP A 83 -9.13 10.32 -0.35
CA ASP A 83 -8.43 11.38 0.37
C ASP A 83 -7.00 11.57 -0.15
N TYR A 84 -6.40 10.51 -0.64
CA TYR A 84 -5.03 10.53 -1.16
C TYR A 84 -4.97 10.86 -2.64
N LEU A 85 -6.05 10.62 -3.38
CA LEU A 85 -6.14 11.03 -4.79
C LEU A 85 -6.29 12.54 -4.91
N LYS A 86 -7.04 13.16 -4.02
CA LYS A 86 -7.30 14.60 -4.05
C LYS A 86 -6.05 15.45 -3.82
N LYS A 87 -5.04 14.90 -3.16
CA LYS A 87 -3.82 15.65 -2.81
C LYS A 87 -2.99 16.05 -4.00
N ASN A 88 -3.23 15.46 -5.17
CA ASN A 88 -2.49 15.73 -6.38
C ASN A 88 -3.17 16.72 -7.31
N GLN A 89 -4.21 17.36 -6.85
CA GLN A 89 -4.95 18.33 -7.66
C GLN A 89 -4.57 19.76 -7.34
#